data_8c5a878931dc0e33afbe74a6cae4c76f
#
_entry.id   8c5a878931dc0e33afbe74a6cae4c76f
#
_cell.length_a   1.000
_cell.length_b   1.000
_cell.length_c   1.000
_cell.angle_alpha   90.00
_cell.angle_beta   90.00
_cell.angle_gamma   90.00
#
_symmetry.space_group_name_H-M   'P 1'
#
loop_
_entity.id
_entity.type
_entity.pdbx_description
1 polymer ?
#
loop_
_entity_poly.entity_id
_entity_poly.type
_entity_poly.pdbx_seq_one_letter_code
_entity_poly.pdbx_strand_id
1 'polypeptide(L)'
;LCEHNPAEYLKAPKASKLLPKNLDVDQMERLLDVSADDDTLLARDKAMLELFYSSGLRLDELVNANIGDIQWHDALMKVRGKGNKQRILPIGRLAQQALKHWLTVRPALVADDADALFLSIQKRRISHRQVRQRVGLWAQKQGLDQHLHPHMLRHSFASHVLESSGDLRAVQELLGHANLSTTQVYTHLDFQH
;
A
#
# COMPACT_ATOMS: atom_id res chain seq x y z
N LEU A 1 -27.33 -50.20 -2.48
CA LEU A 1 -27.30 -48.90 -3.15
C LEU A 1 -28.18 -47.96 -2.36
N CYS A 2 -27.60 -46.93 -1.76
CA CYS A 2 -28.33 -45.91 -1.00
C CYS A 2 -29.02 -44.97 -2.00
N GLU A 3 -30.35 -44.97 -2.04
CA GLU A 3 -31.15 -44.18 -2.96
C GLU A 3 -31.24 -42.69 -2.57
N HIS A 4 -30.73 -42.31 -1.39
CA HIS A 4 -30.71 -40.94 -0.92
C HIS A 4 -29.34 -40.54 -0.36
N ASN A 5 -28.85 -39.36 -0.77
CA ASN A 5 -27.62 -38.79 -0.23
C ASN A 5 -27.90 -38.25 1.19
N PRO A 6 -27.34 -38.88 2.26
CA PRO A 6 -27.61 -38.42 3.64
C PRO A 6 -27.07 -37.03 3.95
N ALA A 7 -26.24 -36.45 3.06
CA ALA A 7 -25.65 -35.11 3.21
C ALA A 7 -26.47 -33.99 2.54
N GLU A 8 -27.59 -34.32 1.89
CA GLU A 8 -28.40 -33.35 1.12
C GLU A 8 -28.99 -32.23 2.00
N TYR A 9 -29.19 -32.51 3.29
CA TYR A 9 -29.72 -31.55 4.25
C TYR A 9 -28.66 -30.86 5.13
N LEU A 10 -27.37 -31.19 4.95
CA LEU A 10 -26.28 -30.55 5.69
C LEU A 10 -26.01 -29.18 5.10
N LYS A 11 -26.58 -28.13 5.68
CA LYS A 11 -26.17 -26.77 5.41
C LYS A 11 -24.78 -26.58 6.01
N ALA A 12 -23.78 -26.32 5.15
CA ALA A 12 -22.46 -25.91 5.62
C ALA A 12 -22.61 -24.73 6.59
N PRO A 13 -22.00 -24.76 7.78
CA PRO A 13 -22.03 -23.63 8.68
C PRO A 13 -21.48 -22.42 7.93
N LYS A 14 -22.24 -21.33 7.92
CA LYS A 14 -21.73 -20.03 7.42
C LYS A 14 -20.55 -19.67 8.32
N ALA A 15 -19.33 -19.84 7.81
CA ALA A 15 -18.17 -19.27 8.47
C ALA A 15 -18.48 -17.78 8.68
N SER A 16 -18.45 -17.33 9.92
CA SER A 16 -18.51 -15.91 10.22
C SER A 16 -17.34 -15.30 9.45
N LYS A 17 -17.62 -14.44 8.46
CA LYS A 17 -16.61 -13.61 7.85
C LYS A 17 -16.08 -12.72 8.98
N LEU A 18 -14.98 -13.13 9.60
CA LEU A 18 -14.20 -12.23 10.42
C LEU A 18 -13.87 -11.04 9.51
N LEU A 19 -14.43 -9.87 9.83
CA LEU A 19 -14.04 -8.63 9.18
C LEU A 19 -12.51 -8.55 9.31
N PRO A 20 -11.79 -8.26 8.22
CA PRO A 20 -10.36 -8.07 8.29
C PRO A 20 -10.10 -7.03 9.39
N LYS A 21 -9.31 -7.39 10.40
CA LYS A 21 -8.91 -6.45 11.44
C LYS A 21 -8.04 -5.40 10.77
N ASN A 22 -8.55 -4.19 10.64
CA ASN A 22 -7.74 -3.04 10.24
C ASN A 22 -6.71 -2.76 11.34
N LEU A 23 -5.55 -2.24 10.98
CA LEU A 23 -4.65 -1.63 11.95
C LEU A 23 -5.30 -0.33 12.42
N ASP A 24 -5.29 -0.12 13.73
CA ASP A 24 -5.58 1.19 14.29
C ASP A 24 -4.42 2.18 14.04
N VAL A 25 -4.62 3.45 14.38
CA VAL A 25 -3.62 4.51 14.13
C VAL A 25 -2.32 4.21 14.85
N ASP A 26 -2.36 3.81 16.14
CA ASP A 26 -1.18 3.52 16.93
C ASP A 26 -0.38 2.33 16.39
N GLN A 27 -1.08 1.30 15.90
CA GLN A 27 -0.45 0.14 15.25
C GLN A 27 0.20 0.54 13.92
N MET A 28 -0.44 1.45 13.19
CA MET A 28 0.10 1.96 11.93
C MET A 28 1.34 2.81 12.17
N GLU A 29 1.30 3.72 13.13
CA GLU A 29 2.47 4.53 13.53
C GLU A 29 3.65 3.63 13.92
N ARG A 30 3.41 2.62 14.77
CA ARG A 30 4.45 1.64 15.12
C ARG A 30 5.00 0.91 13.89
N LEU A 31 4.14 0.49 12.96
CA LEU A 31 4.59 -0.18 11.74
C LEU A 31 5.49 0.72 10.89
N LEU A 32 5.17 2.01 10.85
CA LEU A 32 5.89 3.02 10.09
C LEU A 32 7.13 3.57 10.82
N ASP A 33 7.28 3.29 12.12
CA ASP A 33 8.46 3.68 12.89
C ASP A 33 9.67 2.81 12.56
N VAL A 34 10.19 3.02 11.36
CA VAL A 34 11.35 2.32 10.80
C VAL A 34 12.49 3.32 10.70
N SER A 35 13.54 3.13 11.48
CA SER A 35 14.81 3.83 11.26
C SER A 35 15.53 3.19 10.05
N ALA A 36 15.84 4.02 9.05
CA ALA A 36 16.36 3.56 7.75
C ALA A 36 17.70 4.23 7.38
N ASP A 37 18.39 4.83 8.36
CA ASP A 37 19.46 5.77 8.09
C ASP A 37 20.70 5.14 7.43
N ASP A 38 20.99 3.84 7.70
CA ASP A 38 22.21 3.18 7.23
C ASP A 38 21.98 1.93 6.36
N ASP A 39 20.74 1.53 6.06
CA ASP A 39 20.45 0.30 5.31
C ASP A 39 19.59 0.57 4.09
N THR A 40 20.16 0.30 2.92
CA THR A 40 19.46 0.47 1.62
C THR A 40 18.14 -0.29 1.55
N LEU A 41 18.04 -1.48 2.13
CA LEU A 41 16.79 -2.27 2.10
C LEU A 41 15.76 -1.73 3.10
N LEU A 42 16.22 -1.18 4.22
CA LEU A 42 15.33 -0.53 5.19
C LEU A 42 14.76 0.76 4.62
N ALA A 43 15.58 1.57 3.94
CA ALA A 43 15.13 2.79 3.27
C ALA A 43 14.06 2.48 2.20
N ARG A 44 14.27 1.42 1.41
CA ARG A 44 13.25 0.93 0.46
C ARG A 44 11.96 0.53 1.15
N ASP A 45 12.06 -0.28 2.20
CA ASP A 45 10.90 -0.82 2.90
C ASP A 45 10.09 0.28 3.57
N LYS A 46 10.77 1.25 4.22
CA LYS A 46 10.16 2.47 4.75
C LYS A 46 9.37 3.20 3.66
N ALA A 47 9.99 3.45 2.51
CA ALA A 47 9.34 4.15 1.41
C ALA A 47 8.11 3.39 0.87
N MET A 48 8.17 2.04 0.80
CA MET A 48 7.02 1.22 0.40
C MET A 48 5.87 1.30 1.41
N LEU A 49 6.15 1.19 2.70
CA LEU A 49 5.15 1.23 3.77
C LEU A 49 4.47 2.60 3.83
N GLU A 50 5.25 3.67 3.84
CA GLU A 50 4.77 5.04 3.82
C GLU A 50 3.88 5.31 2.59
N LEU A 51 4.29 4.84 1.42
CA LEU A 51 3.53 5.03 0.20
C LEU A 51 2.21 4.22 0.21
N PHE A 52 2.20 3.01 0.75
CA PHE A 52 0.97 2.24 0.94
C PHE A 52 -0.03 3.00 1.82
N TYR A 53 0.45 3.54 2.93
CA TYR A 53 -0.41 4.19 3.90
C TYR A 53 -0.84 5.60 3.46
N SER A 54 0.02 6.38 2.81
CA SER A 54 -0.34 7.74 2.38
C SER A 54 -1.22 7.80 1.13
N SER A 55 -1.16 6.77 0.28
CA SER A 55 -1.79 6.81 -1.05
C SER A 55 -2.78 5.68 -1.29
N GLY A 56 -2.87 4.73 -0.37
CA GLY A 56 -3.75 3.57 -0.48
C GLY A 56 -3.53 2.75 -1.75
N LEU A 57 -2.29 2.60 -2.20
CA LEU A 57 -1.91 1.85 -3.39
C LEU A 57 -2.37 0.39 -3.36
N ARG A 58 -2.68 -0.16 -4.53
CA ARG A 58 -2.75 -1.61 -4.71
C ARG A 58 -1.34 -2.19 -4.84
N LEU A 59 -1.17 -3.44 -4.44
CA LEU A 59 0.13 -4.13 -4.56
C LEU A 59 0.67 -4.13 -6.00
N ASP A 60 -0.19 -4.37 -7.00
CA ASP A 60 0.18 -4.30 -8.41
C ASP A 60 0.66 -2.91 -8.82
N GLU A 61 0.02 -1.87 -8.32
CA GLU A 61 0.37 -0.48 -8.61
C GLU A 61 1.74 -0.12 -8.03
N LEU A 62 2.03 -0.56 -6.81
CA LEU A 62 3.34 -0.34 -6.20
C LEU A 62 4.46 -1.09 -6.94
N VAL A 63 4.25 -2.36 -7.28
CA VAL A 63 5.25 -3.17 -7.98
C VAL A 63 5.55 -2.62 -9.38
N ASN A 64 4.53 -2.12 -10.08
CA ASN A 64 4.67 -1.58 -11.43
C ASN A 64 5.03 -0.09 -11.48
N ALA A 65 5.19 0.55 -10.33
CA ALA A 65 5.57 1.96 -10.25
C ALA A 65 6.95 2.22 -10.82
N ASN A 66 7.09 3.33 -11.55
CA ASN A 66 8.34 3.85 -12.07
C ASN A 66 8.72 5.17 -11.38
N ILE A 67 9.99 5.53 -11.43
CA ILE A 67 10.48 6.81 -10.91
C ILE A 67 9.75 7.98 -11.60
N GLY A 68 9.57 7.89 -12.93
CA GLY A 68 8.91 8.92 -13.74
C GLY A 68 7.40 9.06 -13.49
N ASP A 69 6.79 8.16 -12.70
CA ASP A 69 5.38 8.27 -12.33
C ASP A 69 5.15 9.30 -11.20
N ILE A 70 6.23 9.77 -10.53
CA ILE A 70 6.15 10.71 -9.42
C ILE A 70 6.27 12.15 -9.93
N GLN A 71 5.28 12.96 -9.63
CA GLN A 71 5.23 14.40 -9.88
C GLN A 71 5.58 15.13 -8.57
N TRP A 72 6.87 15.37 -8.37
CA TRP A 72 7.41 15.89 -7.10
C TRP A 72 6.87 17.26 -6.71
N HIS A 73 6.67 18.13 -7.71
CA HIS A 73 6.19 19.50 -7.48
C HIS A 73 4.77 19.51 -6.91
N ASP A 74 3.92 18.62 -7.42
CA ASP A 74 2.50 18.55 -7.07
C ASP A 74 2.20 17.53 -5.98
N ALA A 75 3.23 16.81 -5.50
CA ALA A 75 3.10 15.72 -4.54
C ALA A 75 2.10 14.63 -5.01
N LEU A 76 2.14 14.30 -6.28
CA LEU A 76 1.23 13.36 -6.93
C LEU A 76 1.99 12.17 -7.53
N MET A 77 1.30 11.05 -7.64
CA MET A 77 1.80 9.85 -8.28
C MET A 77 0.78 9.31 -9.27
N LYS A 78 1.23 9.02 -10.49
CA LYS A 78 0.45 8.37 -11.52
C LYS A 78 0.54 6.86 -11.36
N VAL A 79 -0.59 6.18 -11.25
CA VAL A 79 -0.64 4.71 -11.14
C VAL A 79 -1.49 4.10 -12.24
N ARG A 80 -1.15 2.86 -12.61
CA ARG A 80 -1.85 2.07 -13.63
C ARG A 80 -2.52 0.88 -12.98
N GLY A 81 -3.85 0.85 -13.05
CA GLY A 81 -4.65 -0.23 -12.53
C GLY A 81 -5.05 -1.27 -13.59
N LYS A 82 -5.96 -2.17 -13.22
CA LYS A 82 -6.51 -3.21 -14.10
C LYS A 82 -7.11 -2.59 -15.36
N GLY A 83 -6.80 -3.18 -16.53
CA GLY A 83 -7.25 -2.68 -17.83
C GLY A 83 -6.54 -1.41 -18.30
N ASN A 84 -5.30 -1.18 -17.83
CA ASN A 84 -4.47 -0.02 -18.17
C ASN A 84 -5.12 1.35 -17.81
N LYS A 85 -6.12 1.35 -16.94
CA LYS A 85 -6.72 2.59 -16.44
C LYS A 85 -5.74 3.31 -15.54
N GLN A 86 -5.49 4.58 -15.85
CA GLN A 86 -4.61 5.43 -15.07
C GLN A 86 -5.41 6.26 -14.07
N ARG A 87 -4.83 6.50 -12.90
CA ARG A 87 -5.33 7.47 -11.93
C ARG A 87 -4.16 8.17 -11.26
N ILE A 88 -4.43 9.31 -10.68
CA ILE A 88 -3.47 10.11 -9.93
C ILE A 88 -3.81 9.97 -8.45
N LEU A 89 -2.79 9.79 -7.62
CA LEU A 89 -2.91 9.67 -6.17
C LEU A 89 -2.02 10.71 -5.49
N PRO A 90 -2.43 11.29 -4.38
CA PRO A 90 -1.57 12.15 -3.58
C PRO A 90 -0.49 11.32 -2.87
N ILE A 91 0.65 11.93 -2.64
CA ILE A 91 1.75 11.37 -1.85
C ILE A 91 1.89 12.23 -0.60
N GLY A 92 1.64 11.65 0.57
CA GLY A 92 1.80 12.33 1.85
C GLY A 92 3.24 12.80 2.10
N ARG A 93 3.43 13.77 2.98
CA ARG A 93 4.73 14.39 3.26
C ARG A 93 5.79 13.38 3.70
N LEU A 94 5.43 12.46 4.62
CA LEU A 94 6.37 11.43 5.11
C LEU A 94 6.74 10.44 4.01
N ALA A 95 5.79 10.03 3.18
CA ALA A 95 6.06 9.18 2.02
C ALA A 95 7.00 9.87 1.02
N GLN A 96 6.83 11.18 0.77
CA GLN A 96 7.76 11.93 -0.08
C GLN A 96 9.18 11.94 0.50
N GLN A 97 9.31 12.16 1.81
CA GLN A 97 10.62 12.14 2.48
C GLN A 97 11.29 10.77 2.38
N ALA A 98 10.53 9.70 2.68
CA ALA A 98 11.02 8.33 2.60
C ALA A 98 11.38 7.94 1.16
N LEU A 99 10.59 8.35 0.16
CA LEU A 99 10.90 8.14 -1.26
C LEU A 99 12.15 8.89 -1.70
N LYS A 100 12.32 10.15 -1.30
CA LYS A 100 13.54 10.92 -1.60
C LYS A 100 14.76 10.23 -1.00
N HIS A 101 14.70 9.82 0.26
CA HIS A 101 15.79 9.08 0.89
C HIS A 101 16.06 7.75 0.17
N TRP A 102 15.04 6.97 -0.13
CA TRP A 102 15.19 5.74 -0.92
C TRP A 102 15.90 5.99 -2.25
N LEU A 103 15.53 7.03 -2.97
CA LEU A 103 16.13 7.35 -4.27
C LEU A 103 17.60 7.74 -4.18
N THR A 104 18.10 8.24 -3.05
CA THR A 104 19.54 8.52 -2.86
C THR A 104 20.36 7.25 -2.73
N VAL A 105 19.81 6.18 -2.11
CA VAL A 105 20.51 4.91 -1.87
C VAL A 105 20.20 3.84 -2.93
N ARG A 106 19.10 4.00 -3.65
CA ARG A 106 18.65 3.08 -4.72
C ARG A 106 19.71 2.78 -5.80
N PRO A 107 20.57 3.73 -6.24
CA PRO A 107 21.56 3.46 -7.28
C PRO A 107 22.45 2.26 -6.99
N ALA A 108 22.69 1.91 -5.72
CA ALA A 108 23.45 0.71 -5.34
C ALA A 108 22.81 -0.61 -5.80
N LEU A 109 21.48 -0.60 -6.08
CA LEU A 109 20.71 -1.77 -6.49
C LEU A 109 20.25 -1.71 -7.95
N VAL A 110 20.67 -0.74 -8.74
CA VAL A 110 20.30 -0.65 -10.16
C VAL A 110 21.10 -1.64 -11.00
N ALA A 111 20.43 -2.38 -11.86
CA ALA A 111 21.04 -3.17 -12.92
C ALA A 111 20.14 -3.15 -14.18
N ASP A 112 19.11 -4.01 -14.23
CA ASP A 112 18.37 -4.29 -15.46
C ASP A 112 17.16 -3.38 -15.67
N ASP A 113 16.55 -2.85 -14.59
CA ASP A 113 15.33 -2.02 -14.64
C ASP A 113 15.57 -0.67 -13.94
N ALA A 114 16.23 0.22 -14.67
CA ALA A 114 16.55 1.56 -14.15
C ALA A 114 15.31 2.41 -13.85
N ASP A 115 14.20 2.16 -14.52
CA ASP A 115 12.95 2.93 -14.37
C ASP A 115 12.13 2.48 -13.16
N ALA A 116 12.25 1.21 -12.73
CA ALA A 116 11.49 0.68 -11.61
C ALA A 116 11.69 1.52 -10.34
N LEU A 117 10.59 1.95 -9.70
CA LEU A 117 10.68 2.70 -8.45
C LEU A 117 11.31 1.84 -7.36
N PHE A 118 10.85 0.61 -7.18
CA PHE A 118 11.35 -0.30 -6.16
C PHE A 118 12.10 -1.49 -6.73
N LEU A 119 13.29 -1.72 -6.20
CA LEU A 119 14.20 -2.78 -6.61
C LEU A 119 14.39 -3.83 -5.51
N SER A 120 14.65 -5.06 -5.94
CA SER A 120 15.02 -6.17 -5.07
C SER A 120 16.54 -6.21 -4.85
N ILE A 121 16.98 -7.03 -3.88
CA ILE A 121 18.41 -7.33 -3.68
C ILE A 121 19.04 -8.00 -4.91
N GLN A 122 18.22 -8.65 -5.77
CA GLN A 122 18.69 -9.23 -7.03
C GLN A 122 18.80 -8.16 -8.14
N LYS A 123 18.75 -6.89 -7.80
CA LYS A 123 18.89 -5.76 -8.72
C LYS A 123 17.85 -5.72 -9.85
N ARG A 124 16.66 -6.23 -9.60
CA ARG A 124 15.50 -6.24 -10.50
C ARG A 124 14.30 -5.60 -9.82
N ARG A 125 13.28 -5.24 -10.60
CA ARG A 125 11.98 -4.79 -10.06
C ARG A 125 11.51 -5.72 -8.96
N ILE A 126 11.06 -5.16 -7.84
CA ILE A 126 10.57 -5.94 -6.72
C ILE A 126 9.33 -6.73 -7.12
N SER A 127 9.20 -7.97 -6.65
CA SER A 127 8.04 -8.81 -6.95
C SER A 127 6.96 -8.70 -5.88
N HIS A 128 5.71 -9.03 -6.24
CA HIS A 128 4.59 -9.12 -5.29
C HIS A 128 4.89 -9.98 -4.07
N ARG A 129 5.57 -11.10 -4.28
CA ARG A 129 5.97 -12.02 -3.21
C ARG A 129 6.92 -11.33 -2.24
N GLN A 130 7.93 -10.63 -2.77
CA GLN A 130 8.91 -9.93 -1.93
C GLN A 130 8.27 -8.81 -1.13
N VAL A 131 7.38 -8.01 -1.73
CA VAL A 131 6.65 -6.96 -1.00
C VAL A 131 5.85 -7.55 0.16
N ARG A 132 5.08 -8.63 -0.08
CA ARG A 132 4.32 -9.31 0.99
C ARG A 132 5.23 -9.82 2.10
N GLN A 133 6.36 -10.43 1.76
CA GLN A 133 7.34 -10.90 2.73
C GLN A 133 7.92 -9.75 3.57
N ARG A 134 8.24 -8.61 2.94
CA ARG A 134 8.77 -7.45 3.66
C ARG A 134 7.75 -6.84 4.61
N VAL A 135 6.50 -6.66 4.15
CA VAL A 135 5.39 -6.17 5.00
C VAL A 135 5.18 -7.10 6.22
N GLY A 136 5.12 -8.41 6.00
CA GLY A 136 4.98 -9.37 7.11
C GLY A 136 6.17 -9.37 8.08
N LEU A 137 7.39 -9.22 7.57
CA LEU A 137 8.60 -9.16 8.38
C LEU A 137 8.63 -7.90 9.26
N TRP A 138 8.15 -6.76 8.73
CA TRP A 138 8.01 -5.52 9.49
C TRP A 138 6.94 -5.64 10.57
N ALA A 139 5.78 -6.23 10.25
CA ALA A 139 4.75 -6.49 11.25
C ALA A 139 5.32 -7.30 12.44
N GLN A 140 6.06 -8.37 12.15
CA GLN A 140 6.69 -9.20 13.17
C GLN A 140 7.73 -8.42 13.99
N LYS A 141 8.58 -7.61 13.33
CA LYS A 141 9.60 -6.80 14.01
C LYS A 141 9.00 -5.78 14.97
N GLN A 142 7.85 -5.22 14.61
CA GLN A 142 7.12 -4.23 15.42
C GLN A 142 6.15 -4.87 16.44
N GLY A 143 6.22 -6.18 16.61
CA GLY A 143 5.39 -6.90 17.59
C GLY A 143 3.89 -6.86 17.26
N LEU A 144 3.54 -6.75 15.99
CA LEU A 144 2.16 -6.81 15.56
C LEU A 144 1.78 -8.29 15.33
N ASP A 145 0.88 -8.82 16.16
CA ASP A 145 0.41 -10.21 16.13
C ASP A 145 -0.50 -10.57 14.92
N GLN A 146 -0.37 -9.84 13.83
CA GLN A 146 -1.24 -10.02 12.67
C GLN A 146 -0.43 -10.46 11.46
N HIS A 147 -1.01 -11.37 10.67
CA HIS A 147 -0.53 -11.65 9.32
C HIS A 147 -0.79 -10.45 8.41
N LEU A 148 0.02 -9.42 8.59
CA LEU A 148 -0.11 -8.17 7.87
C LEU A 148 0.22 -8.38 6.39
N HIS A 149 -0.62 -7.82 5.53
CA HIS A 149 -0.43 -7.85 4.09
C HIS A 149 -0.87 -6.52 3.45
N PRO A 150 -0.41 -6.20 2.23
CA PRO A 150 -0.64 -4.90 1.59
C PRO A 150 -2.12 -4.45 1.50
N HIS A 151 -3.05 -5.40 1.38
CA HIS A 151 -4.48 -5.05 1.37
C HIS A 151 -4.98 -4.51 2.71
N MET A 152 -4.43 -4.98 3.82
CA MET A 152 -4.77 -4.45 5.15
C MET A 152 -4.28 -3.01 5.31
N LEU A 153 -3.07 -2.69 4.85
CA LEU A 153 -2.55 -1.31 4.86
C LEU A 153 -3.46 -0.36 4.08
N ARG A 154 -3.90 -0.80 2.89
CA ARG A 154 -4.85 -0.03 2.09
C ARG A 154 -6.21 0.10 2.76
N HIS A 155 -6.70 -0.94 3.46
CA HIS A 155 -7.96 -0.85 4.22
C HIS A 155 -7.83 0.10 5.40
N SER A 156 -6.72 0.04 6.16
CA SER A 156 -6.46 0.97 7.26
C SER A 156 -6.40 2.41 6.76
N PHE A 157 -5.69 2.67 5.66
CA PHE A 157 -5.72 3.98 5.00
C PHE A 157 -7.16 4.44 4.70
N ALA A 158 -7.97 3.59 4.06
CA ALA A 158 -9.35 3.92 3.71
C ALA A 158 -10.22 4.24 4.93
N SER A 159 -10.06 3.44 6.01
CA SER A 159 -10.81 3.65 7.26
C SER A 159 -10.38 4.94 7.96
N HIS A 160 -9.09 5.20 8.08
CA HIS A 160 -8.56 6.39 8.74
C HIS A 160 -8.92 7.68 7.98
N VAL A 161 -8.84 7.64 6.63
CA VAL A 161 -9.28 8.79 5.81
C VAL A 161 -10.79 9.02 5.94
N LEU A 162 -11.60 7.94 5.99
CA LEU A 162 -13.04 8.07 6.19
C LEU A 162 -13.38 8.63 7.58
N GLU A 163 -12.70 8.15 8.61
CA GLU A 163 -12.89 8.62 9.99
C GLU A 163 -12.51 10.08 10.16
N SER A 164 -11.43 10.52 9.50
CA SER A 164 -10.94 11.91 9.60
C SER A 164 -11.74 12.88 8.72
N SER A 165 -12.18 12.46 7.54
CA SER A 165 -12.86 13.35 6.58
C SER A 165 -14.38 13.30 6.64
N GLY A 166 -14.95 12.16 7.07
CA GLY A 166 -16.39 11.88 6.99
C GLY A 166 -16.91 11.71 5.55
N ASP A 167 -16.04 11.78 4.53
CA ASP A 167 -16.43 11.78 3.13
C ASP A 167 -16.16 10.41 2.46
N LEU A 168 -17.19 9.55 2.50
CA LEU A 168 -17.15 8.24 1.85
C LEU A 168 -16.89 8.33 0.34
N ARG A 169 -17.39 9.38 -0.31
CA ARG A 169 -17.25 9.56 -1.75
C ARG A 169 -15.80 9.87 -2.11
N ALA A 170 -15.16 10.78 -1.36
CA ALA A 170 -13.73 11.08 -1.54
C ALA A 170 -12.87 9.82 -1.35
N VAL A 171 -13.16 9.00 -0.34
CA VAL A 171 -12.46 7.73 -0.11
C VAL A 171 -12.66 6.75 -1.27
N GLN A 172 -13.88 6.61 -1.80
CA GLN A 172 -14.16 5.74 -2.95
C GLN A 172 -13.41 6.19 -4.20
N GLU A 173 -13.32 7.48 -4.45
CA GLU A 173 -12.58 8.05 -5.56
C GLU A 173 -11.08 7.83 -5.41
N LEU A 174 -10.50 8.05 -4.22
CA LEU A 174 -9.11 7.71 -3.87
C LEU A 174 -8.78 6.24 -4.15
N LEU A 175 -9.69 5.37 -3.76
CA LEU A 175 -9.50 3.94 -3.94
C LEU A 175 -9.73 3.45 -5.38
N GLY A 176 -10.13 4.35 -6.30
CA GLY A 176 -10.16 4.05 -7.74
C GLY A 176 -11.47 3.46 -8.25
N HIS A 177 -12.58 3.99 -7.81
CA HIS A 177 -13.88 3.85 -8.47
C HIS A 177 -14.10 5.00 -9.47
N ALA A 178 -13.20 5.13 -10.44
CA ALA A 178 -13.26 5.91 -11.68
C ALA A 178 -13.74 7.38 -11.61
N ASN A 179 -12.94 8.33 -11.86
CA ASN A 179 -12.95 9.35 -12.92
C ASN A 179 -11.94 10.47 -12.62
N LEU A 180 -11.30 10.94 -13.67
CA LEU A 180 -10.18 11.90 -13.69
C LEU A 180 -10.49 13.34 -13.18
N SER A 181 -11.64 13.60 -12.59
CA SER A 181 -12.08 14.95 -12.20
C SER A 181 -11.75 15.35 -10.74
N THR A 182 -11.06 14.52 -9.98
CA THR A 182 -10.99 14.63 -8.52
C THR A 182 -9.72 15.26 -7.96
N THR A 183 -8.90 15.91 -8.75
CA THR A 183 -7.70 16.62 -8.24
C THR A 183 -8.06 17.73 -7.24
N GLN A 184 -9.30 18.24 -7.27
CA GLN A 184 -9.75 19.32 -6.40
C GLN A 184 -10.16 18.88 -4.98
N VAL A 185 -10.46 17.60 -4.76
CA VAL A 185 -10.91 17.11 -3.44
C VAL A 185 -9.76 16.90 -2.46
N TYR A 186 -8.53 16.77 -2.96
CA TYR A 186 -7.37 16.41 -2.13
C TYR A 186 -6.70 17.57 -1.40
N THR A 187 -7.02 18.81 -1.76
CA THR A 187 -6.41 19.99 -1.12
C THR A 187 -6.91 20.25 0.29
N HIS A 188 -7.97 19.59 0.73
CA HIS A 188 -8.56 19.74 2.06
C HIS A 188 -8.27 18.58 3.01
N LEU A 189 -7.66 17.49 2.54
CA LEU A 189 -7.27 16.38 3.38
C LEU A 189 -5.84 16.63 3.87
N ASP A 190 -5.75 17.16 5.07
CA ASP A 190 -4.48 17.35 5.77
C ASP A 190 -3.97 15.96 6.22
N PHE A 191 -3.19 15.29 5.37
CA PHE A 191 -2.50 14.05 5.70
C PHE A 191 -1.32 14.37 6.64
N GLN A 192 -1.63 14.91 7.82
CA GLN A 192 -0.65 15.13 8.86
C GLN A 192 -0.49 13.84 9.68
N HIS A 193 0.55 13.12 9.36
CA HIS A 193 1.33 12.35 10.33
C HIS A 193 2.69 12.99 10.45
#